data_0c174360bffb60c05a48ef75dd21bc4f
#
_entry.id   0c174360bffb60c05a48ef75dd21bc4f
#
_cell.length_a   1.000
_cell.length_b   1.000
_cell.length_c   1.000
_cell.angle_alpha   90.00
_cell.angle_beta   90.00
_cell.angle_gamma   90.00
#
_symmetry.space_group_name_H-M   'P 1'
#
loop_
_entity.id
_entity.type
_entity.pdbx_description
1 polymer ?
#
loop_
_entity_poly.entity_id
_entity_poly.type
_entity_poly.pdbx_seq_one_letter_code
_entity_poly.pdbx_strand_id
1 'polypeptide(L)'
;TGLLLATSDLAGAAEEVTRTRTLNATDVSALVVTAEVGDVRIEQGDGDAIVARVTLKAKRTTGVFSSLPDVSTLEMSVTTRGDQLRLGVDAKNIEERWLIRMPRKMISAIEVKAGVGDVSITAPARRIEVDLGVGNATIDVASGAISLQVGTGDATVRTTLANAGAIEGKTGVGAVSLSGLDGTVNSRAVGGSASGRGRGQEPIDVAVGVGSLSLSFR
;
A
#
# COMPACT_ATOMS: atom_id res chain seq x y z
N THR A 1 0.81 47.47 -40.37
CA THR A 1 0.97 47.58 -38.90
C THR A 1 0.12 46.49 -38.29
N GLY A 2 0.75 45.32 -38.04
CA GLY A 2 0.11 44.19 -37.38
C GLY A 2 0.51 44.17 -35.90
N LEU A 3 -0.50 44.28 -35.05
CA LEU A 3 -0.34 44.16 -33.60
C LEU A 3 -0.33 42.66 -33.26
N LEU A 4 0.83 42.11 -32.89
CA LEU A 4 0.99 40.79 -32.30
C LEU A 4 0.51 40.90 -30.84
N LEU A 5 -0.64 40.35 -30.52
CA LEU A 5 -1.04 40.09 -29.15
C LEU A 5 -0.28 38.83 -28.66
N ALA A 6 0.71 39.05 -27.86
CA ALA A 6 1.36 37.98 -27.10
C ALA A 6 0.35 37.53 -26.02
N THR A 7 -0.27 36.37 -26.20
CA THR A 7 -0.96 35.68 -25.13
C THR A 7 0.11 35.13 -24.18
N SER A 8 0.31 35.80 -23.05
CA SER A 8 1.04 35.23 -21.93
C SER A 8 0.19 34.09 -21.37
N ASP A 9 0.57 32.84 -21.66
CA ASP A 9 0.13 31.70 -20.91
C ASP A 9 0.54 31.92 -19.45
N LEU A 10 -0.42 32.27 -18.62
CA LEU A 10 -0.29 32.15 -17.18
C LEU A 10 -0.14 30.66 -16.90
N ALA A 11 1.08 30.19 -16.73
CA ALA A 11 1.36 28.87 -16.20
C ALA A 11 0.77 28.83 -14.79
N GLY A 12 -0.50 28.41 -14.67
CA GLY A 12 -1.14 28.12 -13.40
C GLY A 12 -0.35 27.01 -12.72
N ALA A 13 -0.19 27.09 -11.41
CA ALA A 13 0.42 26.02 -10.62
C ALA A 13 -0.27 24.70 -10.98
N ALA A 14 0.50 23.67 -11.30
CA ALA A 14 -0.06 22.37 -11.65
C ALA A 14 -0.79 21.79 -10.43
N GLU A 15 -2.08 21.48 -10.58
CA GLU A 15 -2.87 20.84 -9.53
C GLU A 15 -2.57 19.34 -9.41
N GLU A 16 -2.03 18.73 -10.45
CA GLU A 16 -1.70 17.31 -10.51
C GLU A 16 -0.45 17.07 -11.37
N VAL A 17 0.42 16.19 -10.93
CA VAL A 17 1.61 15.75 -11.67
C VAL A 17 1.87 14.26 -11.50
N THR A 18 2.33 13.61 -12.55
CA THR A 18 2.72 12.20 -12.50
C THR A 18 4.24 12.07 -12.66
N ARG A 19 4.86 11.30 -11.76
CA ARG A 19 6.27 10.91 -11.82
C ARG A 19 6.38 9.41 -12.04
N THR A 20 7.28 9.01 -12.92
CA THR A 20 7.56 7.60 -13.20
C THR A 20 9.05 7.34 -13.13
N ARG A 21 9.45 6.28 -12.44
CA ARG A 21 10.82 5.79 -12.34
C ARG A 21 10.87 4.31 -12.69
N THR A 22 11.83 3.94 -13.52
CA THR A 22 12.18 2.54 -13.76
C THR A 22 13.49 2.26 -13.03
N LEU A 23 13.46 1.31 -12.12
CA LEU A 23 14.53 1.01 -11.19
C LEU A 23 15.03 -0.42 -11.42
N ASN A 24 16.35 -0.59 -11.37
CA ASN A 24 16.93 -1.92 -11.46
C ASN A 24 16.56 -2.73 -10.22
N ALA A 25 16.03 -3.94 -10.43
CA ALA A 25 15.64 -4.83 -9.35
C ALA A 25 16.71 -5.89 -9.01
N THR A 26 17.87 -5.92 -9.69
CA THR A 26 18.87 -7.00 -9.55
C THR A 26 19.28 -7.19 -8.09
N ASP A 27 19.64 -6.12 -7.41
CA ASP A 27 20.14 -6.13 -6.04
C ASP A 27 19.06 -5.76 -5.00
N VAL A 28 17.80 -5.63 -5.43
CA VAL A 28 16.69 -5.30 -4.53
C VAL A 28 16.07 -6.59 -4.02
N SER A 29 16.11 -6.78 -2.70
CA SER A 29 15.42 -7.85 -2.01
C SER A 29 14.23 -7.38 -1.18
N ALA A 30 14.17 -6.08 -0.86
CA ALA A 30 13.09 -5.49 -0.09
C ALA A 30 12.62 -4.16 -0.68
N LEU A 31 11.31 -3.95 -0.71
CA LEU A 31 10.65 -2.70 -1.09
C LEU A 31 9.97 -2.09 0.13
N VAL A 32 10.20 -0.81 0.39
CA VAL A 32 9.48 -0.02 1.40
C VAL A 32 8.81 1.15 0.71
N VAL A 33 7.51 1.30 0.93
CA VAL A 33 6.70 2.42 0.41
C VAL A 33 6.11 3.19 1.58
N THR A 34 6.29 4.50 1.57
CA THR A 34 5.69 5.39 2.57
C THR A 34 4.81 6.41 1.86
N ALA A 35 3.54 6.47 2.24
CA ALA A 35 2.56 7.43 1.74
C ALA A 35 1.81 8.08 2.92
N GLU A 36 1.69 9.41 2.95
CA GLU A 36 0.94 10.07 4.02
C GLU A 36 -0.57 10.02 3.75
N VAL A 37 -0.99 10.42 2.58
CA VAL A 37 -2.41 10.44 2.17
C VAL A 37 -2.52 10.01 0.72
N GLY A 38 -3.28 8.95 0.48
CA GLY A 38 -3.55 8.44 -0.87
C GLY A 38 -3.39 6.93 -0.98
N ASP A 39 -3.57 6.43 -2.18
CA ASP A 39 -3.67 5.01 -2.43
C ASP A 39 -2.33 4.40 -2.85
N VAL A 40 -2.05 3.19 -2.39
CA VAL A 40 -0.86 2.41 -2.76
C VAL A 40 -1.29 1.11 -3.42
N ARG A 41 -0.93 0.93 -4.69
CA ARG A 41 -1.15 -0.30 -5.42
C ARG A 41 0.18 -0.92 -5.85
N ILE A 42 0.42 -2.15 -5.43
CA ILE A 42 1.61 -2.92 -5.78
C ILE A 42 1.17 -4.18 -6.51
N GLU A 43 1.54 -4.31 -7.76
CA GLU A 43 1.16 -5.42 -8.62
C GLU A 43 2.39 -6.10 -9.23
N GLN A 44 2.24 -7.35 -9.65
CA GLN A 44 3.29 -8.02 -10.42
C GLN A 44 3.33 -7.46 -11.83
N GLY A 45 4.51 -7.09 -12.30
CA GLY A 45 4.77 -6.68 -13.67
C GLY A 45 5.31 -7.83 -14.52
N ASP A 46 5.46 -7.55 -15.81
CA ASP A 46 5.92 -8.53 -16.81
C ASP A 46 7.44 -8.50 -17.04
N GLY A 47 8.14 -7.52 -16.49
CA GLY A 47 9.58 -7.29 -16.68
C GLY A 47 10.44 -7.69 -15.49
N ASP A 48 11.73 -7.36 -15.59
CA ASP A 48 12.73 -7.61 -14.55
C ASP A 48 13.06 -6.34 -13.74
N ALA A 49 12.46 -5.21 -14.07
CA ALA A 49 12.63 -3.93 -13.39
C ALA A 49 11.44 -3.62 -12.47
N ILE A 50 11.67 -2.79 -11.46
CA ILE A 50 10.63 -2.16 -10.68
C ILE A 50 10.23 -0.87 -11.39
N VAL A 51 8.95 -0.75 -11.76
CA VAL A 51 8.39 0.48 -12.33
C VAL A 51 7.51 1.15 -11.30
N ALA A 52 7.97 2.26 -10.74
CA ALA A 52 7.23 3.05 -9.77
C ALA A 52 6.63 4.28 -10.46
N ARG A 53 5.33 4.46 -10.32
CA ARG A 53 4.60 5.64 -10.76
C ARG A 53 3.87 6.23 -9.56
N VAL A 54 4.00 7.53 -9.36
CA VAL A 54 3.20 8.28 -8.40
C VAL A 54 2.52 9.45 -9.09
N THR A 55 1.24 9.60 -8.85
CA THR A 55 0.47 10.79 -9.23
C THR A 55 0.24 11.61 -7.98
N LEU A 56 0.70 12.86 -8.00
CA LEU A 56 0.65 13.81 -6.90
C LEU A 56 -0.40 14.86 -7.21
N LYS A 57 -1.34 15.04 -6.31
CA LYS A 57 -2.41 16.03 -6.44
C LYS A 57 -2.37 16.98 -5.26
N ALA A 58 -2.42 18.27 -5.54
CA ALA A 58 -2.52 19.31 -4.52
C ALA A 58 -3.83 19.18 -3.73
N LYS A 59 -3.75 19.14 -2.40
CA LYS A 59 -4.91 19.07 -1.52
C LYS A 59 -5.19 20.44 -0.91
N ARG A 60 -6.41 20.94 -1.06
CA ARG A 60 -6.81 22.20 -0.41
C ARG A 60 -6.86 21.99 1.10
N THR A 61 -6.12 22.78 1.82
CA THR A 61 -6.29 22.92 3.27
C THR A 61 -7.41 23.93 3.54
N THR A 62 -8.27 23.62 4.48
CA THR A 62 -9.34 24.53 4.92
C THR A 62 -8.75 25.72 5.66
N GLY A 63 -8.63 26.85 4.98
CA GLY A 63 -8.19 28.13 5.56
C GLY A 63 -8.41 29.27 4.56
N VAL A 64 -8.83 30.42 5.08
CA VAL A 64 -9.19 31.59 4.24
C VAL A 64 -8.01 32.13 3.41
N PHE A 65 -6.79 31.72 3.71
CA PHE A 65 -5.54 32.13 3.04
C PHE A 65 -4.64 30.97 2.58
N SER A 66 -5.17 29.74 2.47
CA SER A 66 -4.36 28.61 2.04
C SER A 66 -4.23 28.59 0.52
N SER A 67 -3.03 28.87 0.01
CA SER A 67 -2.67 28.58 -1.37
C SER A 67 -2.53 27.06 -1.57
N LEU A 68 -2.97 26.56 -2.74
CA LEU A 68 -2.66 25.18 -3.14
C LEU A 68 -1.14 25.01 -3.24
N PRO A 69 -0.58 23.91 -2.72
CA PRO A 69 0.82 23.61 -2.94
C PRO A 69 1.08 23.40 -4.45
N ASP A 70 2.18 23.93 -4.94
CA ASP A 70 2.59 23.64 -6.31
C ASP A 70 3.24 22.25 -6.35
N VAL A 71 2.56 21.30 -6.99
CA VAL A 71 3.06 19.93 -7.13
C VAL A 71 3.97 19.74 -8.35
N SER A 72 4.14 20.78 -9.20
CA SER A 72 4.94 20.68 -10.44
C SER A 72 6.42 20.38 -10.18
N THR A 73 6.94 20.82 -9.05
CA THR A 73 8.35 20.65 -8.65
C THR A 73 8.58 19.44 -7.75
N LEU A 74 7.51 18.78 -7.31
CA LEU A 74 7.63 17.62 -6.42
C LEU A 74 8.16 16.40 -7.17
N GLU A 75 9.08 15.70 -6.53
CA GLU A 75 9.72 14.50 -7.07
C GLU A 75 9.49 13.29 -6.17
N MET A 76 9.50 12.12 -6.80
CA MET A 76 9.54 10.85 -6.09
C MET A 76 10.90 10.69 -5.39
N SER A 77 10.90 10.53 -4.09
CA SER A 77 12.08 10.16 -3.31
C SER A 77 12.38 8.68 -3.51
N VAL A 78 13.57 8.38 -3.99
CA VAL A 78 14.07 7.02 -4.20
C VAL A 78 15.37 6.87 -3.46
N THR A 79 15.41 6.02 -2.45
CA THR A 79 16.61 5.78 -1.65
C THR A 79 16.89 4.30 -1.57
N THR A 80 18.13 3.90 -1.80
CA THR A 80 18.58 2.52 -1.62
C THR A 80 19.48 2.42 -0.41
N ARG A 81 19.22 1.49 0.49
CA ARG A 81 20.06 1.15 1.64
C ARG A 81 20.34 -0.35 1.64
N GLY A 82 21.55 -0.72 1.25
CA GLY A 82 21.88 -2.13 0.99
C GLY A 82 20.99 -2.66 -0.15
N ASP A 83 20.24 -3.70 0.12
CA ASP A 83 19.30 -4.35 -0.77
C ASP A 83 17.84 -3.86 -0.62
N GLN A 84 17.62 -2.85 0.22
CA GLN A 84 16.30 -2.26 0.45
C GLN A 84 16.10 -1.00 -0.38
N LEU A 85 15.07 -1.00 -1.23
CA LEU A 85 14.59 0.15 -1.98
C LEU A 85 13.48 0.85 -1.19
N ARG A 86 13.60 2.15 -0.98
CA ARG A 86 12.60 2.99 -0.31
C ARG A 86 12.03 4.00 -1.29
N LEU A 87 10.70 4.07 -1.34
CA LEU A 87 9.93 5.01 -2.16
C LEU A 87 9.04 5.86 -1.27
N GLY A 88 8.94 7.14 -1.58
CA GLY A 88 8.07 8.09 -0.88
C GLY A 88 8.05 9.44 -1.57
N VAL A 89 7.31 10.39 -1.01
CA VAL A 89 7.32 11.80 -1.41
C VAL A 89 7.52 12.66 -0.17
N ASP A 90 8.46 13.58 -0.23
CA ASP A 90 8.72 14.50 0.89
C ASP A 90 7.93 15.80 0.67
N ALA A 91 6.63 15.73 0.89
CA ALA A 91 5.73 16.89 0.78
C ALA A 91 4.50 16.71 1.67
N LYS A 92 3.91 17.82 2.07
CA LYS A 92 2.69 17.87 2.88
C LYS A 92 1.52 18.43 2.06
N ASN A 93 0.30 18.12 2.48
CA ASN A 93 -0.93 18.62 1.86
C ASN A 93 -1.06 18.18 0.38
N ILE A 94 -0.61 16.98 0.09
CA ILE A 94 -0.78 16.33 -1.20
C ILE A 94 -1.55 15.02 -1.04
N GLU A 95 -2.16 14.57 -2.11
CA GLU A 95 -2.70 13.23 -2.27
C GLU A 95 -1.78 12.47 -3.22
N GLU A 96 -1.40 11.27 -2.83
CA GLU A 96 -0.47 10.41 -3.55
C GLU A 96 -1.21 9.19 -4.09
N ARG A 97 -1.10 8.89 -5.39
CA ARG A 97 -1.56 7.63 -5.95
C ARG A 97 -0.37 6.86 -6.50
N TRP A 98 -0.01 5.82 -5.80
CA TRP A 98 1.10 4.96 -6.15
C TRP A 98 0.65 3.75 -6.96
N LEU A 99 1.31 3.51 -8.08
CA LEU A 99 1.24 2.27 -8.84
C LEU A 99 2.66 1.74 -9.02
N ILE A 100 2.94 0.61 -8.38
CA ILE A 100 4.26 -0.02 -8.40
C ILE A 100 4.13 -1.39 -9.03
N ARG A 101 4.83 -1.60 -10.15
CA ARG A 101 4.95 -2.89 -10.80
C ARG A 101 6.25 -3.55 -10.41
N MET A 102 6.12 -4.70 -9.77
CA MET A 102 7.24 -5.48 -9.28
C MET A 102 7.80 -6.38 -10.37
N PRO A 103 9.08 -6.74 -10.33
CA PRO A 103 9.67 -7.68 -11.27
C PRO A 103 9.03 -9.07 -11.15
N ARG A 104 9.19 -9.90 -12.17
CA ARG A 104 8.71 -11.29 -12.13
C ARG A 104 9.32 -12.12 -11.02
N LYS A 105 10.57 -11.81 -10.62
CA LYS A 105 11.21 -12.51 -9.50
C LYS A 105 10.52 -12.14 -8.18
N MET A 106 10.30 -13.14 -7.34
CA MET A 106 9.83 -12.92 -5.97
C MET A 106 10.92 -12.20 -5.17
N ILE A 107 10.55 -11.13 -4.47
CA ILE A 107 11.43 -10.44 -3.52
C ILE A 107 11.23 -10.97 -2.10
N SER A 108 12.16 -10.64 -1.20
CA SER A 108 12.10 -11.10 0.18
C SER A 108 11.02 -10.37 0.98
N ALA A 109 10.88 -9.06 0.80
CA ALA A 109 9.91 -8.28 1.58
C ALA A 109 9.27 -7.12 0.80
N ILE A 110 8.00 -6.89 1.10
CA ILE A 110 7.26 -5.66 0.77
C ILE A 110 6.75 -5.07 2.08
N GLU A 111 7.09 -3.83 2.35
CA GLU A 111 6.62 -3.06 3.50
C GLU A 111 5.89 -1.81 3.00
N VAL A 112 4.67 -1.58 3.46
CA VAL A 112 3.88 -0.39 3.13
C VAL A 112 3.47 0.30 4.41
N LYS A 113 3.78 1.59 4.52
CA LYS A 113 3.29 2.48 5.58
C LYS A 113 2.44 3.56 4.96
N ALA A 114 1.16 3.57 5.28
CA ALA A 114 0.24 4.57 4.76
C ALA A 114 -0.54 5.23 5.92
N GLY A 115 -0.69 6.55 5.87
CA GLY A 115 -1.47 7.27 6.86
C GLY A 115 -2.96 7.14 6.58
N VAL A 116 -3.42 7.61 5.42
CA VAL A 116 -4.83 7.61 5.01
C VAL A 116 -4.94 7.24 3.54
N GLY A 117 -5.77 6.26 3.20
CA GLY A 117 -6.02 5.80 1.82
C GLY A 117 -6.14 4.29 1.76
N ASP A 118 -6.21 3.75 0.57
CA ASP A 118 -6.35 2.31 0.37
C ASP A 118 -5.02 1.68 -0.08
N VAL A 119 -4.74 0.47 0.45
CA VAL A 119 -3.56 -0.32 0.09
C VAL A 119 -3.99 -1.61 -0.60
N SER A 120 -3.45 -1.88 -1.79
CA SER A 120 -3.71 -3.10 -2.54
C SER A 120 -2.40 -3.74 -2.99
N ILE A 121 -2.17 -5.01 -2.60
CA ILE A 121 -0.95 -5.75 -2.96
C ILE A 121 -1.34 -7.07 -3.61
N THR A 122 -0.92 -7.25 -4.87
CA THR A 122 -1.06 -8.50 -5.62
C THR A 122 0.30 -9.06 -6.06
N ALA A 123 1.40 -8.35 -5.80
CA ALA A 123 2.74 -8.82 -6.10
C ALA A 123 3.22 -9.82 -5.04
N PRO A 124 3.78 -10.97 -5.43
CA PRO A 124 4.26 -11.97 -4.48
C PRO A 124 5.56 -11.54 -3.81
N ALA A 125 5.63 -11.77 -2.50
CA ALA A 125 6.84 -11.63 -1.71
C ALA A 125 6.88 -12.70 -0.61
N ARG A 126 8.06 -12.99 -0.06
CA ARG A 126 8.17 -13.93 1.06
C ARG A 126 7.56 -13.37 2.35
N ARG A 127 7.63 -12.05 2.51
CA ARG A 127 7.02 -11.32 3.63
C ARG A 127 6.34 -10.07 3.10
N ILE A 128 5.12 -9.82 3.57
CA ILE A 128 4.36 -8.61 3.29
C ILE A 128 3.96 -8.00 4.63
N GLU A 129 4.28 -6.73 4.81
CA GLU A 129 3.93 -5.97 6.01
C GLU A 129 3.21 -4.68 5.59
N VAL A 130 2.01 -4.46 6.14
CA VAL A 130 1.21 -3.27 5.88
C VAL A 130 0.81 -2.65 7.20
N ASP A 131 1.14 -1.37 7.37
CA ASP A 131 0.69 -0.52 8.47
C ASP A 131 -0.10 0.65 7.87
N LEU A 132 -1.42 0.62 8.07
CA LEU A 132 -2.36 1.59 7.54
C LEU A 132 -3.12 2.27 8.68
N GLY A 133 -3.06 3.59 8.74
CA GLY A 133 -3.78 4.36 9.75
C GLY A 133 -5.30 4.32 9.52
N VAL A 134 -5.77 4.81 8.39
CA VAL A 134 -7.20 4.89 8.04
C VAL A 134 -7.41 4.52 6.57
N GLY A 135 -8.26 3.55 6.29
CA GLY A 135 -8.58 3.07 4.95
C GLY A 135 -8.67 1.55 4.88
N ASN A 136 -8.73 0.99 3.69
CA ASN A 136 -8.86 -0.44 3.51
C ASN A 136 -7.56 -1.03 2.98
N ALA A 137 -7.16 -2.18 3.50
CA ALA A 137 -6.00 -2.90 3.00
C ALA A 137 -6.41 -4.27 2.45
N THR A 138 -6.00 -4.54 1.21
CA THR A 138 -6.25 -5.80 0.52
C THR A 138 -4.95 -6.42 0.06
N ILE A 139 -4.68 -7.65 0.50
CA ILE A 139 -3.55 -8.46 0.07
C ILE A 139 -4.11 -9.72 -0.61
N ASP A 140 -3.79 -9.90 -1.88
CA ASP A 140 -4.22 -11.05 -2.68
C ASP A 140 -2.99 -11.68 -3.34
N VAL A 141 -2.42 -12.68 -2.69
CA VAL A 141 -1.16 -13.32 -3.11
C VAL A 141 -1.23 -14.83 -2.97
N ALA A 142 -0.42 -15.53 -3.74
CA ALA A 142 -0.41 -16.99 -3.68
C ALA A 142 0.10 -17.51 -2.32
N SER A 143 1.17 -16.92 -1.79
CA SER A 143 1.81 -17.32 -0.54
C SER A 143 2.69 -16.21 0.02
N GLY A 144 3.11 -16.34 1.27
CA GLY A 144 4.01 -15.43 1.97
C GLY A 144 3.58 -15.25 3.42
N ALA A 145 4.52 -14.85 4.28
CA ALA A 145 4.18 -14.39 5.62
C ALA A 145 3.56 -12.99 5.52
N ILE A 146 2.40 -12.77 6.14
CA ILE A 146 1.64 -11.52 6.01
C ILE A 146 1.40 -10.93 7.39
N SER A 147 1.80 -9.68 7.58
CA SER A 147 1.44 -8.87 8.75
C SER A 147 0.69 -7.64 8.28
N LEU A 148 -0.57 -7.53 8.67
CA LEU A 148 -1.47 -6.46 8.24
C LEU A 148 -2.08 -5.79 9.46
N GLN A 149 -1.79 -4.50 9.63
CA GLN A 149 -2.35 -3.67 10.68
C GLN A 149 -3.12 -2.50 10.07
N VAL A 150 -4.38 -2.34 10.47
CA VAL A 150 -5.24 -1.23 10.05
C VAL A 150 -5.79 -0.56 11.31
N GLY A 151 -5.60 0.73 11.44
CA GLY A 151 -6.14 1.49 12.58
C GLY A 151 -7.67 1.58 12.50
N THR A 152 -8.19 2.12 11.40
CA THR A 152 -9.63 2.22 11.13
C THR A 152 -9.90 1.87 9.68
N GLY A 153 -10.72 0.85 9.44
CA GLY A 153 -11.07 0.34 8.13
C GLY A 153 -10.97 -1.17 8.06
N ASP A 154 -11.07 -1.72 6.86
CA ASP A 154 -11.14 -3.15 6.66
C ASP A 154 -9.80 -3.74 6.20
N ALA A 155 -9.46 -4.91 6.73
CA ALA A 155 -8.30 -5.69 6.39
C ALA A 155 -8.73 -6.98 5.68
N THR A 156 -8.31 -7.17 4.43
CA THR A 156 -8.66 -8.36 3.63
C THR A 156 -7.38 -9.05 3.16
N VAL A 157 -7.27 -10.34 3.46
CA VAL A 157 -6.19 -11.19 2.96
C VAL A 157 -6.77 -12.39 2.22
N ARG A 158 -6.31 -12.62 1.01
CA ARG A 158 -6.61 -13.81 0.21
C ARG A 158 -5.33 -14.53 -0.16
N THR A 159 -5.27 -15.83 0.10
CA THR A 159 -4.16 -16.69 -0.31
C THR A 159 -4.67 -17.88 -1.10
N THR A 160 -3.85 -18.39 -2.03
CA THR A 160 -4.25 -19.49 -2.91
C THR A 160 -3.48 -20.78 -2.68
N LEU A 161 -2.34 -20.74 -1.98
CA LEU A 161 -1.52 -21.91 -1.69
C LEU A 161 -1.66 -22.36 -0.24
N ALA A 162 -1.58 -23.67 -0.04
CA ALA A 162 -1.73 -24.33 1.27
C ALA A 162 -0.65 -23.97 2.31
N ASN A 163 0.46 -23.37 1.89
CA ASN A 163 1.57 -22.98 2.77
C ASN A 163 1.82 -21.48 2.68
N ALA A 164 0.82 -20.70 3.03
CA ALA A 164 0.89 -19.24 2.91
C ALA A 164 1.93 -18.61 3.87
N GLY A 165 2.40 -19.32 4.89
CA GLY A 165 3.20 -18.77 5.97
C GLY A 165 2.34 -18.18 7.08
N ALA A 166 2.97 -17.60 8.11
CA ALA A 166 2.25 -16.98 9.22
C ALA A 166 1.46 -15.75 8.74
N ILE A 167 0.21 -15.65 9.15
CA ILE A 167 -0.66 -14.50 8.83
C ILE A 167 -1.07 -13.81 10.13
N GLU A 168 -0.77 -12.54 10.23
CA GLU A 168 -1.19 -11.67 11.32
C GLU A 168 -2.06 -10.55 10.76
N GLY A 169 -3.31 -10.47 11.22
CA GLY A 169 -4.25 -9.41 10.84
C GLY A 169 -4.76 -8.67 12.06
N LYS A 170 -4.60 -7.34 12.10
CA LYS A 170 -5.10 -6.50 13.19
C LYS A 170 -5.90 -5.34 12.64
N THR A 171 -7.05 -5.05 13.24
CA THR A 171 -7.77 -3.78 13.04
C THR A 171 -8.23 -3.21 14.37
N GLY A 172 -8.13 -1.90 14.52
CA GLY A 172 -8.68 -1.21 15.68
C GLY A 172 -10.20 -1.10 15.57
N VAL A 173 -10.70 -0.53 14.47
CA VAL A 173 -12.13 -0.40 14.17
C VAL A 173 -12.37 -0.81 12.72
N GLY A 174 -13.14 -1.86 12.50
CA GLY A 174 -13.43 -2.36 11.15
C GLY A 174 -13.54 -3.88 11.10
N ALA A 175 -13.45 -4.45 9.90
CA ALA A 175 -13.53 -5.88 9.70
C ALA A 175 -12.18 -6.48 9.26
N VAL A 176 -11.90 -7.70 9.70
CA VAL A 176 -10.83 -8.53 9.15
C VAL A 176 -11.42 -9.70 8.40
N SER A 177 -11.06 -9.86 7.14
CA SER A 177 -11.50 -10.97 6.29
C SER A 177 -10.27 -11.71 5.76
N LEU A 178 -10.13 -12.96 6.14
CA LEU A 178 -9.06 -13.84 5.68
C LEU A 178 -9.66 -15.03 4.93
N SER A 179 -9.13 -15.35 3.75
CA SER A 179 -9.62 -16.44 2.92
C SER A 179 -8.50 -17.25 2.28
N GLY A 180 -8.80 -18.52 1.94
CA GLY A 180 -7.84 -19.44 1.34
C GLY A 180 -6.83 -19.99 2.35
N LEU A 181 -7.17 -19.98 3.62
CA LEU A 181 -6.29 -20.33 4.73
C LEU A 181 -6.13 -21.84 4.88
N ASP A 182 -4.90 -22.24 5.25
CA ASP A 182 -4.56 -23.57 5.72
C ASP A 182 -3.60 -23.40 6.91
N GLY A 183 -4.16 -23.33 8.12
CA GLY A 183 -3.35 -23.04 9.31
C GLY A 183 -4.16 -23.06 10.60
N THR A 184 -3.46 -22.95 11.73
CA THR A 184 -4.06 -22.82 13.06
C THR A 184 -4.38 -21.36 13.33
N VAL A 185 -5.64 -21.03 13.63
CA VAL A 185 -6.08 -19.66 13.86
C VAL A 185 -6.14 -19.35 15.35
N ASN A 186 -5.45 -18.31 15.75
CA ASN A 186 -5.64 -17.62 17.02
C ASN A 186 -6.41 -16.32 16.75
N SER A 187 -7.65 -16.22 17.18
CA SER A 187 -8.46 -15.03 16.96
C SER A 187 -8.84 -14.36 18.27
N ARG A 188 -8.72 -13.03 18.30
CA ARG A 188 -9.17 -12.20 19.42
C ARG A 188 -10.00 -11.05 18.91
N ALA A 189 -11.24 -10.94 19.36
CA ALA A 189 -12.10 -9.78 19.13
C ALA A 189 -12.45 -9.13 20.46
N VAL A 190 -12.27 -7.81 20.53
CA VAL A 190 -12.67 -7.00 21.68
C VAL A 190 -13.84 -6.15 21.24
N GLY A 191 -15.06 -6.56 21.52
CA GLY A 191 -16.30 -5.85 21.12
C GLY A 191 -16.90 -6.30 19.78
N GLY A 192 -16.48 -7.44 19.24
CA GLY A 192 -17.00 -8.02 18.00
C GLY A 192 -17.10 -9.53 18.05
N SER A 193 -17.52 -10.15 16.94
CA SER A 193 -17.63 -11.60 16.79
C SER A 193 -16.43 -12.14 16.00
N ALA A 194 -15.81 -13.20 16.50
CA ALA A 194 -14.77 -13.93 15.80
C ALA A 194 -15.20 -15.39 15.59
N SER A 195 -15.15 -15.88 14.37
CA SER A 195 -15.41 -17.28 14.06
C SER A 195 -14.47 -17.78 12.97
N GLY A 196 -13.90 -18.96 13.15
CA GLY A 196 -13.08 -19.62 12.15
C GLY A 196 -12.59 -20.97 12.62
N ARG A 197 -12.38 -21.90 11.68
CA ARG A 197 -11.76 -23.21 11.90
C ARG A 197 -10.78 -23.45 10.76
N GLY A 198 -9.58 -23.89 11.08
CA GLY A 198 -8.56 -24.23 10.10
C GLY A 198 -7.87 -25.55 10.41
N ARG A 199 -7.24 -26.12 9.40
CA ARG A 199 -6.34 -27.28 9.50
C ARG A 199 -5.02 -26.85 8.87
N GLY A 200 -3.92 -26.98 9.61
CA GLY A 200 -2.58 -26.63 9.12
C GLY A 200 -1.61 -26.37 10.27
N GLN A 201 -0.35 -26.11 9.94
CA GLN A 201 0.73 -25.99 10.93
C GLN A 201 1.16 -24.54 11.18
N GLU A 202 0.87 -23.62 10.25
CA GLU A 202 1.29 -22.23 10.40
C GLU A 202 0.31 -21.42 11.25
N PRO A 203 0.81 -20.56 12.14
CA PRO A 203 -0.04 -19.73 12.99
C PRO A 203 -0.72 -18.61 12.20
N ILE A 204 -1.98 -18.40 12.48
CA ILE A 204 -2.77 -17.28 11.98
C ILE A 204 -3.30 -16.50 13.18
N ASP A 205 -2.73 -15.32 13.42
CA ASP A 205 -3.11 -14.46 14.52
C ASP A 205 -3.97 -13.29 14.03
N VAL A 206 -5.16 -13.15 14.60
CA VAL A 206 -6.09 -12.08 14.20
C VAL A 206 -6.61 -11.36 15.43
N ALA A 207 -6.52 -10.04 15.43
CA ALA A 207 -7.07 -9.19 16.45
C ALA A 207 -7.97 -8.09 15.85
N VAL A 208 -9.20 -7.99 16.35
CA VAL A 208 -10.17 -6.96 15.98
C VAL A 208 -10.58 -6.22 17.24
N GLY A 209 -10.38 -4.91 17.29
CA GLY A 209 -10.81 -4.09 18.42
C GLY A 209 -12.33 -3.95 18.46
N VAL A 210 -12.91 -3.26 17.49
CA VAL A 210 -14.36 -3.10 17.32
C VAL A 210 -14.72 -3.43 15.87
N GLY A 211 -15.52 -4.48 15.66
CA GLY A 211 -15.90 -4.88 14.30
C GLY A 211 -16.13 -6.37 14.16
N SER A 212 -15.94 -6.91 12.97
CA SER A 212 -16.16 -8.31 12.64
C SER A 212 -14.91 -9.01 12.11
N LEU A 213 -14.84 -10.32 12.35
CA LEU A 213 -13.82 -11.19 11.79
C LEU A 213 -14.49 -12.30 10.98
N SER A 214 -14.08 -12.42 9.72
CA SER A 214 -14.50 -13.50 8.82
C SER A 214 -13.29 -14.31 8.38
N LEU A 215 -13.36 -15.63 8.57
CA LEU A 215 -12.30 -16.55 8.19
C LEU A 215 -12.88 -17.63 7.28
N SER A 216 -12.26 -17.86 6.13
CA SER A 216 -12.63 -18.89 5.18
C SER A 216 -11.46 -19.84 4.93
N PHE A 217 -11.65 -21.09 5.20
CA PHE A 217 -10.67 -22.16 5.02
C PHE A 217 -11.04 -23.02 3.81
N ARG A 218 -10.05 -23.67 3.24
CA ARG A 218 -10.22 -24.68 2.20
C ARG A 218 -10.43 -26.06 2.79
#